data_d38c7794ccd0cbcd85b1e929c7c11c27
#
_entry.id   d38c7794ccd0cbcd85b1e929c7c11c27
#
_cell.length_a   1.000
_cell.length_b   1.000
_cell.length_c   1.000
_cell.angle_alpha   90.00
_cell.angle_beta   90.00
_cell.angle_gamma   90.00
#
_symmetry.space_group_name_H-M   'P 1'
#
loop_
_entity.id
_entity.type
_entity.pdbx_description
1 polymer ?
#
loop_
_entity_poly.entity_id
_entity_poly.type
_entity_poly.pdbx_seq_one_letter_code
_entity_poly.pdbx_strand_id
1 'polypeptide(L)'
;MDTRDVRRFNRYYTRILGVFDQKVFDLNYSMIEMRILGEIGRHPGITANELTNCLNIKKSYLSRKLSKLEGGGYISKKKKPDDSRSMHLFLSEKGLELNKYVEEQSDQKVLELLAPLDEANYQELVTAMKTIEKILYRVVPNELESGQ
;
A
#
# COMPACT_ATOMS: atom_id res chain seq x y z
N MET A 1 -22.72 21.21 -4.22
CA MET A 1 -21.82 20.53 -3.24
C MET A 1 -20.72 21.49 -2.80
N ASP A 2 -20.53 21.61 -1.49
CA ASP A 2 -19.40 22.38 -0.95
C ASP A 2 -18.21 21.44 -0.73
N THR A 3 -17.07 21.77 -1.32
CA THR A 3 -15.88 20.91 -1.29
C THR A 3 -14.94 21.21 -0.11
N ARG A 4 -15.23 22.23 0.69
CA ARG A 4 -14.31 22.73 1.73
C ARG A 4 -13.99 21.67 2.79
N ASP A 5 -14.99 20.92 3.21
CA ASP A 5 -14.80 19.88 4.25
C ASP A 5 -13.92 18.74 3.73
N VAL A 6 -14.16 18.30 2.50
CA VAL A 6 -13.34 17.23 1.88
C VAL A 6 -11.90 17.71 1.75
N ARG A 7 -11.69 18.94 1.24
CA ARG A 7 -10.35 19.51 1.06
C ARG A 7 -9.63 19.68 2.40
N ARG A 8 -10.35 20.12 3.44
CA ARG A 8 -9.81 20.27 4.80
C ARG A 8 -9.38 18.89 5.35
N PHE A 9 -10.24 17.89 5.23
CA PHE A 9 -9.92 16.54 5.65
C PHE A 9 -8.70 15.98 4.92
N ASN A 10 -8.63 16.16 3.61
CA ASN A 10 -7.51 15.69 2.80
C ASN A 10 -6.18 16.30 3.28
N ARG A 11 -6.16 17.61 3.54
CA ARG A 11 -4.94 18.26 4.05
C ARG A 11 -4.53 17.71 5.42
N TYR A 12 -5.48 17.56 6.31
CA TYR A 12 -5.21 17.02 7.65
C TYR A 12 -4.74 15.57 7.57
N TYR A 13 -5.44 14.73 6.81
CA TYR A 13 -5.13 13.32 6.72
C TYR A 13 -3.80 13.06 6.01
N THR A 14 -3.43 13.89 5.06
CA THR A 14 -2.09 13.86 4.44
C THR A 14 -1.01 14.05 5.51
N ARG A 15 -1.22 14.94 6.47
CA ARG A 15 -0.32 15.12 7.61
C ARG A 15 -0.25 13.85 8.48
N ILE A 16 -1.39 13.22 8.76
CA ILE A 16 -1.44 11.96 9.51
C ILE A 16 -0.66 10.86 8.78
N LEU A 17 -0.88 10.72 7.48
CA LEU A 17 -0.12 9.77 6.65
C LEU A 17 1.38 10.06 6.70
N GLY A 18 1.78 11.33 6.68
CA GLY A 18 3.19 11.71 6.81
C GLY A 18 3.82 11.26 8.14
N VAL A 19 3.05 11.26 9.23
CA VAL A 19 3.53 10.74 10.51
C VAL A 19 3.76 9.23 10.44
N PHE A 20 2.86 8.48 9.81
CA PHE A 20 3.03 7.04 9.61
C PHE A 20 4.18 6.72 8.65
N ASP A 21 4.39 7.57 7.65
CA ASP A 21 5.36 7.36 6.57
C ASP A 21 6.77 7.91 6.88
N GLN A 22 7.03 8.37 8.10
CA GLN A 22 8.37 8.81 8.49
C GLN A 22 9.38 7.66 8.30
N LYS A 23 10.60 8.01 7.86
CA LYS A 23 11.71 7.08 7.68
C LYS A 23 12.13 6.44 9.01
N VAL A 24 11.29 5.58 9.54
CA VAL A 24 11.48 4.95 10.85
C VAL A 24 12.24 3.64 10.73
N PHE A 25 12.33 3.12 9.50
CA PHE A 25 12.78 1.76 9.28
C PHE A 25 14.26 1.65 8.93
N ASP A 26 15.00 2.76 8.89
CA ASP A 26 16.41 2.79 8.48
C ASP A 26 16.67 1.99 7.19
N LEU A 27 15.68 1.98 6.29
CA LEU A 27 15.76 1.24 5.04
C LEU A 27 16.15 2.16 3.88
N ASN A 28 16.93 1.63 2.95
CA ASN A 28 17.29 2.33 1.71
C ASN A 28 16.14 2.39 0.69
N TYR A 29 14.91 2.17 1.14
CA TYR A 29 13.71 2.11 0.30
C TYR A 29 12.68 3.12 0.76
N SER A 30 11.99 3.73 -0.20
CA SER A 30 10.91 4.69 0.05
C SER A 30 9.62 3.98 0.45
N MET A 31 8.68 4.73 1.01
CA MET A 31 7.36 4.19 1.38
C MET A 31 6.59 3.64 0.18
N ILE A 32 6.71 4.29 -1.00
CA ILE A 32 6.05 3.78 -2.20
C ILE A 32 6.63 2.42 -2.62
N GLU A 33 7.94 2.23 -2.48
CA GLU A 33 8.57 0.94 -2.75
C GLU A 33 8.08 -0.13 -1.79
N MET A 34 7.88 0.23 -0.52
CA MET A 34 7.34 -0.69 0.48
C MET A 34 5.86 -1.01 0.24
N ARG A 35 5.08 -0.04 -0.24
CA ARG A 35 3.69 -0.28 -0.66
C ARG A 35 3.61 -1.22 -1.86
N ILE A 36 4.50 -1.04 -2.83
CA ILE A 36 4.60 -1.95 -3.99
C ILE A 36 4.90 -3.37 -3.51
N LEU A 37 5.87 -3.51 -2.64
CA LEU A 37 6.26 -4.80 -2.06
C LEU A 37 5.06 -5.46 -1.33
N GLY A 38 4.34 -4.68 -0.53
CA GLY A 38 3.16 -5.13 0.19
C GLY A 38 2.04 -5.62 -0.72
N GLU A 39 1.78 -4.89 -1.83
CA GLU A 39 0.75 -5.31 -2.79
C GLU A 39 1.13 -6.61 -3.50
N ILE A 40 2.39 -6.77 -3.87
CA ILE A 40 2.87 -8.03 -4.45
C ILE A 40 2.73 -9.19 -3.45
N GLY A 41 3.01 -8.92 -2.18
CA GLY A 41 2.86 -9.92 -1.11
C GLY A 41 1.42 -10.35 -0.88
N ARG A 42 0.48 -9.40 -0.92
CA ARG A 42 -0.96 -9.68 -0.75
C ARG A 42 -1.58 -10.34 -1.98
N HIS A 43 -1.05 -10.06 -3.17
CA HIS A 43 -1.56 -10.53 -4.46
C HIS A 43 -0.44 -11.15 -5.29
N PRO A 44 0.08 -12.34 -4.89
CA PRO A 44 1.15 -12.99 -5.66
C PRO A 44 0.71 -13.26 -7.09
N GLY A 45 1.57 -12.90 -8.04
CA GLY A 45 1.25 -13.00 -9.46
C GLY A 45 0.62 -11.73 -10.05
N ILE A 46 0.50 -10.67 -9.27
CA ILE A 46 -0.01 -9.38 -9.76
C ILE A 46 0.85 -8.85 -10.90
N THR A 47 0.20 -8.23 -11.89
CA THR A 47 0.92 -7.63 -13.02
C THR A 47 1.27 -6.17 -12.74
N ALA A 48 2.20 -5.62 -13.52
CA ALA A 48 2.56 -4.21 -13.43
C ALA A 48 1.36 -3.29 -13.72
N ASN A 49 0.51 -3.67 -14.69
CA ASN A 49 -0.71 -2.91 -14.99
C ASN A 49 -1.67 -2.86 -13.80
N GLU A 50 -1.89 -3.99 -13.16
CA GLU A 50 -2.73 -4.05 -11.96
C GLU A 50 -2.16 -3.19 -10.83
N LEU A 51 -0.83 -3.16 -10.66
CA LEU A 51 -0.18 -2.28 -9.69
C LEU A 51 -0.34 -0.81 -10.02
N THR A 52 -0.23 -0.41 -11.29
CA THR A 52 -0.44 0.99 -11.69
C THR A 52 -1.86 1.45 -11.37
N ASN A 53 -2.84 0.61 -11.60
CA ASN A 53 -4.24 0.92 -11.30
C ASN A 53 -4.49 0.97 -9.79
N CYS A 54 -4.00 -0.02 -9.06
CA CYS A 54 -4.17 -0.13 -7.61
C CYS A 54 -3.52 1.04 -6.86
N LEU A 55 -2.30 1.43 -7.24
CA LEU A 55 -1.54 2.48 -6.57
C LEU A 55 -1.73 3.86 -7.19
N ASN A 56 -2.43 3.95 -8.33
CA ASN A 56 -2.63 5.19 -9.08
C ASN A 56 -1.31 5.91 -9.37
N ILE A 57 -0.34 5.20 -9.92
CA ILE A 57 0.97 5.73 -10.28
C ILE A 57 1.27 5.49 -11.76
N LYS A 58 2.16 6.29 -12.31
CA LYS A 58 2.54 6.18 -13.73
C LYS A 58 3.36 4.92 -13.97
N LYS A 59 3.13 4.29 -15.12
CA LYS A 59 3.81 3.06 -15.54
C LYS A 59 5.34 3.21 -15.53
N SER A 60 5.86 4.33 -16.03
CA SER A 60 7.31 4.58 -16.06
C SER A 60 7.92 4.71 -14.65
N TYR A 61 7.18 5.33 -13.73
CA TYR A 61 7.59 5.46 -12.34
C TYR A 61 7.60 4.09 -11.66
N LEU A 62 6.54 3.31 -11.83
CA LEU A 62 6.46 1.95 -11.29
C LEU A 62 7.59 1.08 -11.84
N SER A 63 7.84 1.14 -13.15
CA SER A 63 8.90 0.35 -13.80
C SER A 63 10.26 0.56 -13.14
N ARG A 64 10.61 1.82 -12.84
CA ARG A 64 11.86 2.15 -12.14
C ARG A 64 11.92 1.56 -10.73
N LYS A 65 10.79 1.62 -10.01
CA LYS A 65 10.69 1.07 -8.65
C LYS A 65 10.79 -0.45 -8.65
N LEU A 66 10.15 -1.10 -9.61
CA LEU A 66 10.23 -2.55 -9.78
C LEU A 66 11.67 -2.99 -10.12
N SER A 67 12.36 -2.24 -10.99
CA SER A 67 13.75 -2.54 -11.34
C SER A 67 14.66 -2.46 -10.12
N LYS A 68 14.46 -1.47 -9.25
CA LYS A 68 15.22 -1.35 -8.01
C LYS A 68 14.96 -2.53 -7.06
N LEU A 69 13.72 -2.93 -6.90
CA LEU A 69 13.35 -4.07 -6.04
C LEU A 69 13.86 -5.40 -6.61
N GLU A 70 13.79 -5.57 -7.93
CA GLU A 70 14.33 -6.75 -8.59
C GLU A 70 15.85 -6.80 -8.45
N GLY A 71 16.53 -5.69 -8.68
CA GLY A 71 17.98 -5.57 -8.51
C GLY A 71 18.45 -5.85 -7.09
N GLY A 72 17.62 -5.52 -6.10
CA GLY A 72 17.89 -5.85 -4.70
C GLY A 72 17.57 -7.29 -4.32
N GLY A 73 17.00 -8.07 -5.24
CA GLY A 73 16.65 -9.47 -4.99
C GLY A 73 15.36 -9.68 -4.21
N TYR A 74 14.48 -8.68 -4.15
CA TYR A 74 13.23 -8.74 -3.35
C TYR A 74 12.05 -9.26 -4.14
N ILE A 75 12.04 -9.11 -5.46
CA ILE A 75 10.96 -9.58 -6.32
C ILE A 75 11.51 -10.37 -7.50
N SER A 76 10.66 -11.22 -8.05
CA SER A 76 10.92 -11.93 -9.30
C SER A 76 9.77 -11.71 -10.27
N LYS A 77 10.08 -11.76 -11.57
CA LYS A 77 9.12 -11.67 -12.66
C LYS A 77 9.03 -13.02 -13.35
N LYS A 78 7.80 -13.50 -13.56
CA LYS A 78 7.55 -14.77 -14.26
C LYS A 78 6.49 -14.57 -15.32
N LYS A 79 6.66 -15.23 -16.46
CA LYS A 79 5.64 -15.33 -17.49
C LYS A 79 4.77 -16.55 -17.21
N LYS A 80 3.45 -16.40 -17.32
CA LYS A 80 2.55 -17.56 -17.26
C LYS A 80 2.50 -18.22 -18.64
N PRO A 81 2.35 -19.57 -18.73
CA PRO A 81 2.30 -20.29 -19.99
C PRO A 81 1.20 -19.81 -20.93
N ASP A 82 0.07 -19.35 -20.40
CA ASP A 82 -1.13 -18.93 -21.11
C ASP A 82 -1.17 -17.41 -21.38
N ASP A 83 -0.24 -16.63 -20.83
CA ASP A 83 -0.15 -15.18 -21.06
C ASP A 83 1.31 -14.75 -21.18
N SER A 84 1.82 -14.81 -22.42
CA SER A 84 3.21 -14.42 -22.73
C SER A 84 3.40 -12.90 -22.77
N ARG A 85 2.32 -12.09 -22.68
CA ARG A 85 2.39 -10.62 -22.81
C ARG A 85 2.61 -9.91 -21.48
N SER A 86 2.23 -10.53 -20.39
CA SER A 86 2.29 -9.91 -19.06
C SER A 86 3.28 -10.63 -18.17
N MET A 87 4.10 -9.84 -17.48
CA MET A 87 4.96 -10.36 -16.43
C MET A 87 4.20 -10.36 -15.11
N HIS A 88 4.23 -11.49 -14.42
CA HIS A 88 3.63 -11.69 -13.11
C HIS A 88 4.70 -11.55 -12.03
N LEU A 89 4.37 -10.80 -10.99
CA LEU A 89 5.30 -10.41 -9.95
C LEU A 89 5.10 -11.26 -8.69
N PHE A 90 6.21 -11.65 -8.10
CA PHE A 90 6.23 -12.45 -6.87
C PHE A 90 7.31 -11.93 -5.94
N LEU A 91 7.09 -12.05 -4.64
CA LEU A 91 8.15 -11.80 -3.67
C LEU A 91 9.11 -12.99 -3.66
N SER A 92 10.41 -12.70 -3.59
CA SER A 92 11.42 -13.69 -3.25
C SER A 92 11.32 -14.00 -1.74
N GLU A 93 12.08 -14.99 -1.27
CA GLU A 93 12.21 -15.26 0.16
C GLU A 93 12.69 -14.00 0.91
N LYS A 94 13.69 -13.31 0.35
CA LYS A 94 14.20 -12.04 0.89
C LYS A 94 13.11 -10.96 0.91
N GLY A 95 12.28 -10.90 -0.13
CA GLY A 95 11.15 -9.97 -0.22
C GLY A 95 10.08 -10.27 0.82
N LEU A 96 9.78 -11.54 1.07
CA LEU A 96 8.83 -11.95 2.11
C LEU A 96 9.30 -11.53 3.50
N GLU A 97 10.59 -11.71 3.78
CA GLU A 97 11.18 -11.29 5.06
C GLU A 97 11.13 -9.78 5.25
N LEU A 98 11.47 -9.01 4.19
CA LEU A 98 11.39 -7.55 4.25
C LEU A 98 9.95 -7.08 4.43
N ASN A 99 9.01 -7.66 3.71
CA ASN A 99 7.60 -7.31 3.82
C ASN A 99 7.06 -7.55 5.24
N LYS A 100 7.41 -8.69 5.82
CA LYS A 100 7.05 -9.02 7.20
C LYS A 100 7.61 -8.00 8.19
N TYR A 101 8.88 -7.64 8.02
CA TYR A 101 9.53 -6.62 8.87
C TYR A 101 8.80 -5.27 8.77
N VAL A 102 8.49 -4.83 7.55
CA VAL A 102 7.78 -3.56 7.33
C VAL A 102 6.39 -3.59 7.95
N GLU A 103 5.66 -4.69 7.81
CA GLU A 103 4.34 -4.85 8.44
C GLU A 103 4.42 -4.75 9.96
N GLU A 104 5.37 -5.44 10.57
CA GLU A 104 5.57 -5.40 12.02
C GLU A 104 5.91 -3.98 12.50
N GLN A 105 6.78 -3.27 11.78
CA GLN A 105 7.13 -1.89 12.11
C GLN A 105 5.94 -0.94 11.90
N SER A 106 5.15 -1.15 10.87
CA SER A 106 3.92 -0.39 10.61
C SER A 106 2.90 -0.58 11.73
N ASP A 107 2.72 -1.81 12.18
CA ASP A 107 1.84 -2.13 13.31
C ASP A 107 2.28 -1.38 14.57
N GLN A 108 3.58 -1.39 14.87
CA GLN A 108 4.13 -0.66 16.02
C GLN A 108 3.86 0.83 15.94
N LYS A 109 4.01 1.42 14.75
CA LYS A 109 3.73 2.84 14.52
C LYS A 109 2.27 3.18 14.76
N VAL A 110 1.36 2.36 14.26
CA VAL A 110 -0.08 2.54 14.48
C VAL A 110 -0.40 2.48 15.98
N LEU A 111 0.12 1.47 16.67
CA LEU A 111 -0.09 1.31 18.11
C LEU A 111 0.45 2.50 18.91
N GLU A 112 1.65 2.98 18.58
CA GLU A 112 2.24 4.14 19.26
C GLU A 112 1.41 5.41 19.04
N LEU A 113 0.99 5.67 17.80
CA LEU A 113 0.22 6.87 17.47
C LEU A 113 -1.15 6.85 18.16
N LEU A 114 -1.80 5.69 18.20
CA LEU A 114 -3.16 5.55 18.71
C LEU A 114 -3.22 5.18 20.20
N ALA A 115 -2.07 5.01 20.85
CA ALA A 115 -2.01 4.67 22.28
C ALA A 115 -2.84 5.58 23.20
N PRO A 116 -2.98 6.90 22.94
CA PRO A 116 -3.83 7.76 23.79
C PRO A 116 -5.33 7.47 23.68
N LEU A 117 -5.79 6.71 22.67
CA LEU A 117 -7.19 6.39 22.48
C LEU A 117 -7.60 5.21 23.38
N ASP A 118 -8.78 5.31 24.01
CA ASP A 118 -9.38 4.15 24.63
C ASP A 118 -10.02 3.22 23.57
N GLU A 119 -10.44 2.04 23.98
CA GLU A 119 -10.99 1.04 23.05
C GLU A 119 -12.25 1.57 22.33
N ALA A 120 -13.11 2.30 23.02
CA ALA A 120 -14.33 2.85 22.42
C ALA A 120 -14.01 3.86 21.32
N ASN A 121 -13.06 4.77 21.57
CA ASN A 121 -12.61 5.76 20.58
C ASN A 121 -11.87 5.10 19.41
N TYR A 122 -11.08 4.08 19.69
CA TYR A 122 -10.41 3.30 18.65
C TYR A 122 -11.44 2.64 17.72
N GLN A 123 -12.47 2.00 18.28
CA GLN A 123 -13.52 1.35 17.48
C GLN A 123 -14.34 2.37 16.68
N GLU A 124 -14.58 3.55 17.23
CA GLU A 124 -15.24 4.65 16.52
C GLU A 124 -14.41 5.11 15.33
N LEU A 125 -13.09 5.26 15.51
CA LEU A 125 -12.18 5.62 14.44
C LEU A 125 -12.19 4.57 13.32
N VAL A 126 -12.06 3.29 13.65
CA VAL A 126 -12.08 2.20 12.67
C VAL A 126 -13.41 2.17 11.91
N THR A 127 -14.52 2.35 12.60
CA THR A 127 -15.85 2.41 11.98
C THR A 127 -15.94 3.58 11.00
N ALA A 128 -15.44 4.76 11.38
CA ALA A 128 -15.42 5.94 10.51
C ALA A 128 -14.57 5.69 9.26
N MET A 129 -13.41 5.08 9.41
CA MET A 129 -12.53 4.72 8.28
C MET A 129 -13.23 3.76 7.32
N LYS A 130 -13.88 2.73 7.83
CA LYS A 130 -14.65 1.78 7.00
C LYS A 130 -15.80 2.47 6.27
N THR A 131 -16.43 3.44 6.88
CA THR A 131 -17.51 4.23 6.26
C THR A 131 -16.95 5.06 5.11
N ILE A 132 -15.82 5.73 5.31
CA ILE A 132 -15.14 6.50 4.27
C ILE A 132 -14.78 5.59 3.08
N GLU A 133 -14.17 4.44 3.34
CA GLU A 133 -13.83 3.46 2.30
C GLU A 133 -15.06 3.04 1.51
N LYS A 134 -16.13 2.67 2.21
CA LYS A 134 -17.38 2.21 1.59
C LYS A 134 -17.96 3.26 0.65
N ILE A 135 -17.95 4.52 1.05
CA ILE A 135 -18.48 5.63 0.25
C ILE A 135 -17.58 5.90 -0.95
N LEU A 136 -16.27 6.03 -0.71
CA LEU A 136 -15.31 6.35 -1.78
C LEU A 136 -15.13 5.21 -2.76
N TYR A 137 -15.37 3.97 -2.35
CA TYR A 137 -15.34 2.82 -3.25
C TYR A 137 -16.29 2.97 -4.43
N ARG A 138 -17.39 3.71 -4.25
CA ARG A 138 -18.37 3.99 -5.33
C ARG A 138 -17.79 4.89 -6.41
N VAL A 139 -16.77 5.68 -6.09
CA VAL A 139 -16.13 6.67 -7.00
C VAL A 139 -14.77 6.18 -7.48
N VAL A 140 -14.03 5.52 -6.61
CA VAL A 140 -12.70 4.95 -6.90
C VAL A 140 -12.69 3.50 -6.42
N PRO A 141 -13.21 2.56 -7.22
CA PRO A 141 -13.22 1.15 -6.82
C PRO A 141 -11.80 0.59 -6.69
N ASN A 142 -11.60 -0.24 -5.69
CA ASN A 142 -10.39 -1.03 -5.56
C ASN A 142 -10.66 -2.44 -6.11
N GLU A 143 -10.28 -2.66 -7.36
CA GLU A 143 -10.57 -3.90 -8.06
C GLU A 143 -9.92 -5.14 -7.44
N LEU A 144 -8.80 -4.95 -6.74
CA LEU A 144 -8.07 -6.06 -6.11
C LEU A 144 -8.72 -6.54 -4.81
N GLU A 145 -9.50 -5.69 -4.15
CA GLU A 145 -10.15 -5.99 -2.88
C GLU A 145 -11.66 -6.18 -3.01
N SER A 146 -12.19 -6.15 -4.22
CA SER A 146 -13.63 -6.25 -4.49
C SER A 146 -14.27 -7.58 -4.09
N GLY A 147 -13.51 -8.56 -3.65
CA GLY A 147 -13.99 -9.85 -3.19
C GLY A 147 -14.02 -10.03 -1.67
N GLN A 148 -13.75 -8.96 -0.92
CA GLN A 148 -13.71 -9.03 0.54
C GLN A 148 -14.94 -8.43 1.20
#